data_0485cabf62c1dd6aa4ba62e6632c1c00
#
_entry.id   0485cabf62c1dd6aa4ba62e6632c1c00
#
_cell.length_a   1.000
_cell.length_b   1.000
_cell.length_c   1.000
_cell.angle_alpha   90.00
_cell.angle_beta   90.00
_cell.angle_gamma   90.00
#
_symmetry.space_group_name_H-M   'P 1'
#
loop_
_entity.id
_entity.type
_entity.pdbx_description
1 polymer ?
#
loop_
_entity_poly.entity_id
_entity_poly.type
_entity_poly.pdbx_seq_one_letter_code
_entity_poly.pdbx_strand_id
1 'polypeptide(L)'
;LKVYSVRLDTLRFYGPKPVMAARFVWKDWYGVMACGILLIPFGFLLVYLIMRIFDNKPIIRKVKVEPKLPPHQLALQEIERIKAEKVWQKGMQKEYYTELTDALRGYIKDRFGFNALEMTSSEIIAKLLEVNDKDAIADLRSLFETADLVKFAKHNPLMNENDANLINAIDFINETKVQEDDNAKPQPTEITVIEKRSLRMKILLGVGIV
;
A
#
# COMPACT_ATOMS: atom_id res chain seq x y z
N LEU A 1 -92.50 23.57 28.34
CA LEU A 1 -91.30 24.43 27.97
C LEU A 1 -91.27 25.58 28.99
N LYS A 2 -90.29 25.62 29.90
CA LYS A 2 -90.05 26.74 30.77
C LYS A 2 -89.18 27.72 30.07
N VAL A 3 -89.72 28.83 29.60
CA VAL A 3 -88.94 29.93 29.02
C VAL A 3 -88.51 30.85 30.14
N TYR A 4 -87.23 30.94 30.38
CA TYR A 4 -86.63 31.86 31.32
C TYR A 4 -86.40 33.18 30.61
N SER A 5 -86.97 34.26 31.04
CA SER A 5 -86.67 35.61 30.56
C SER A 5 -85.34 36.07 31.19
N VAL A 6 -84.37 36.20 30.41
CA VAL A 6 -83.13 36.82 30.83
C VAL A 6 -83.26 38.34 30.70
N ARG A 7 -83.04 39.07 31.75
CA ARG A 7 -83.02 40.54 31.73
C ARG A 7 -81.83 40.98 30.93
N LEU A 8 -82.05 41.47 29.71
CA LEU A 8 -81.00 42.09 28.94
C LEU A 8 -80.71 43.46 29.58
N ASP A 9 -79.50 43.65 30.04
CA ASP A 9 -78.96 44.94 30.49
C ASP A 9 -78.64 45.80 29.28
N THR A 10 -79.57 46.59 28.80
CA THR A 10 -79.48 47.41 27.60
C THR A 10 -78.65 48.67 27.81
N LEU A 11 -78.14 48.91 29.01
CA LEU A 11 -77.31 50.04 29.32
C LEU A 11 -75.81 49.84 29.23
N ARG A 12 -75.41 48.59 28.99
CA ARG A 12 -73.96 48.28 28.74
C ARG A 12 -73.79 47.70 27.37
N PHE A 13 -73.43 48.55 26.43
CA PHE A 13 -72.90 48.12 25.14
C PHE A 13 -71.49 47.59 25.34
N TYR A 14 -71.32 46.28 25.31
CA TYR A 14 -69.99 45.69 25.19
C TYR A 14 -69.59 45.83 23.74
N GLY A 15 -68.63 46.66 23.48
CA GLY A 15 -67.98 46.70 22.17
C GLY A 15 -67.33 45.35 21.74
N PRO A 16 -67.01 45.11 20.49
CA PRO A 16 -66.41 43.90 20.06
C PRO A 16 -65.18 43.62 20.91
N LYS A 17 -65.08 42.37 21.42
CA LYS A 17 -63.94 41.96 22.26
C LYS A 17 -62.66 42.30 21.52
N PRO A 18 -61.74 43.07 22.14
CA PRO A 18 -60.47 43.35 21.51
C PRO A 18 -59.72 42.02 21.26
N VAL A 19 -59.06 41.91 20.11
CA VAL A 19 -58.18 40.81 19.79
C VAL A 19 -57.11 40.77 20.91
N MET A 20 -57.07 39.67 21.64
CA MET A 20 -56.06 39.48 22.69
C MET A 20 -54.67 39.48 21.98
N ALA A 21 -53.92 40.59 22.13
CA ALA A 21 -52.55 40.62 21.71
C ALA A 21 -51.77 39.64 22.58
N ALA A 22 -51.31 38.56 21.96
CA ALA A 22 -50.42 37.61 22.64
C ALA A 22 -49.15 38.36 23.04
N ARG A 23 -48.86 38.42 24.33
CA ARG A 23 -47.58 38.99 24.81
C ARG A 23 -46.45 38.14 24.31
N PHE A 24 -45.48 38.75 23.64
CA PHE A 24 -44.23 38.10 23.25
C PHE A 24 -43.51 37.62 24.51
N VAL A 25 -43.38 36.30 24.69
CA VAL A 25 -42.68 35.69 25.82
C VAL A 25 -41.39 35.06 25.28
N TRP A 26 -40.25 35.56 25.66
CA TRP A 26 -38.94 35.03 25.26
C TRP A 26 -38.77 33.53 25.55
N LYS A 27 -39.43 33.05 26.58
CA LYS A 27 -39.35 31.68 27.01
C LYS A 27 -39.85 30.67 25.94
N ASP A 28 -40.85 31.07 25.15
CA ASP A 28 -41.42 30.23 24.10
C ASP A 28 -40.49 30.10 22.89
N TRP A 29 -39.52 31.03 22.76
CA TRP A 29 -38.57 31.07 21.67
C TRP A 29 -37.27 30.32 21.97
N TYR A 30 -36.95 29.98 23.21
CA TYR A 30 -35.73 29.29 23.59
C TYR A 30 -35.60 27.94 22.88
N GLY A 31 -36.71 27.19 22.74
CA GLY A 31 -36.69 25.89 22.03
C GLY A 31 -36.35 26.04 20.55
N VAL A 32 -36.96 27.03 19.89
CA VAL A 32 -36.70 27.31 18.46
C VAL A 32 -35.28 27.81 18.24
N MET A 33 -34.79 28.71 19.09
CA MET A 33 -33.41 29.19 19.02
C MET A 33 -32.40 28.08 19.29
N ALA A 34 -32.65 27.23 20.28
CA ALA A 34 -31.78 26.07 20.57
C ALA A 34 -31.74 25.10 19.40
N CYS A 35 -32.86 24.78 18.77
CA CYS A 35 -32.90 23.97 17.55
C CYS A 35 -32.14 24.63 16.40
N GLY A 36 -32.29 25.92 16.18
CA GLY A 36 -31.57 26.65 15.14
C GLY A 36 -30.05 26.64 15.34
N ILE A 37 -29.59 26.87 16.58
CA ILE A 37 -28.16 26.83 16.94
C ILE A 37 -27.57 25.44 16.72
N LEU A 38 -28.36 24.37 16.89
CA LEU A 38 -27.93 22.99 16.73
C LEU A 38 -27.97 22.55 15.26
N LEU A 39 -28.94 23.04 14.49
CA LEU A 39 -29.10 22.70 13.07
C LEU A 39 -28.00 23.32 12.18
N ILE A 40 -27.54 24.53 12.50
CA ILE A 40 -26.49 25.21 11.71
C ILE A 40 -25.17 24.40 11.69
N PRO A 41 -24.55 24.03 12.83
CA PRO A 41 -23.32 23.24 12.82
C PRO A 41 -23.53 21.83 12.27
N PHE A 42 -24.73 21.23 12.46
CA PHE A 42 -25.06 19.95 11.88
C PHE A 42 -25.13 20.02 10.36
N GLY A 43 -25.74 21.04 9.79
CA GLY A 43 -25.76 21.29 8.35
C GLY A 43 -24.34 21.52 7.79
N PHE A 44 -23.50 22.28 8.48
CA PHE A 44 -22.11 22.49 8.11
C PHE A 44 -21.30 21.18 8.13
N LEU A 45 -21.51 20.36 9.16
CA LEU A 45 -20.88 19.04 9.28
C LEU A 45 -21.30 18.13 8.12
N LEU A 46 -22.58 18.15 7.77
CA LEU A 46 -23.13 17.32 6.68
C LEU A 46 -22.57 17.75 5.33
N VAL A 47 -22.52 19.04 5.04
CA VAL A 47 -21.88 19.59 3.84
C VAL A 47 -20.38 19.25 3.79
N TYR A 48 -19.67 19.38 4.91
CA TYR A 48 -18.27 19.02 5.01
C TYR A 48 -18.05 17.52 4.72
N LEU A 49 -18.88 16.62 5.28
CA LEU A 49 -18.82 15.19 5.02
C LEU A 49 -19.11 14.87 3.55
N ILE A 50 -20.12 15.51 2.96
CA ILE A 50 -20.45 15.35 1.55
C ILE A 50 -19.28 15.80 0.67
N MET A 51 -18.74 16.99 0.88
CA MET A 51 -17.58 17.49 0.14
C MET A 51 -16.36 16.56 0.31
N ARG A 52 -16.12 16.07 1.53
CA ARG A 52 -15.03 15.11 1.81
C ARG A 52 -15.21 13.77 1.10
N ILE A 53 -16.45 13.32 0.91
CA ILE A 53 -16.75 12.07 0.17
C ILE A 53 -16.56 12.29 -1.33
N PHE A 54 -17.03 13.44 -1.87
CA PHE A 54 -16.91 13.77 -3.29
C PHE A 54 -15.49 14.14 -3.71
N ASP A 55 -14.75 14.87 -2.89
CA ASP A 55 -13.38 15.31 -3.18
C ASP A 55 -12.35 14.17 -3.20
N ASN A 56 -12.76 12.92 -2.95
CA ASN A 56 -11.87 11.75 -2.96
C ASN A 56 -10.56 11.93 -2.17
N LYS A 57 -10.55 12.80 -1.15
CA LYS A 57 -9.34 13.00 -0.34
C LYS A 57 -8.92 11.65 0.25
N PRO A 58 -7.74 11.13 -0.12
CA PRO A 58 -7.30 9.83 0.36
C PRO A 58 -7.12 9.87 1.88
N ILE A 59 -7.52 8.80 2.54
CA ILE A 59 -7.10 8.60 3.92
C ILE A 59 -5.60 8.37 3.87
N ILE A 60 -4.82 9.31 4.37
CA ILE A 60 -3.38 9.16 4.50
C ILE A 60 -3.13 8.08 5.56
N ARG A 61 -2.95 6.85 5.11
CA ARG A 61 -2.47 5.79 5.97
C ARG A 61 -0.95 5.85 5.92
N LYS A 62 -0.33 6.32 6.98
CA LYS A 62 1.12 6.19 7.14
C LYS A 62 1.42 4.72 7.36
N VAL A 63 1.75 4.01 6.30
CA VAL A 63 2.28 2.66 6.39
C VAL A 63 3.78 2.83 6.66
N LYS A 64 4.20 2.41 7.83
CA LYS A 64 5.63 2.30 8.16
C LYS A 64 6.17 1.15 7.31
N VAL A 65 6.75 1.49 6.17
CA VAL A 65 7.42 0.49 5.33
C VAL A 65 8.74 0.19 6.02
N GLU A 66 8.93 -1.06 6.40
CA GLU A 66 10.24 -1.51 6.87
C GLU A 66 11.27 -1.23 5.77
N PRO A 67 12.44 -0.71 6.13
CA PRO A 67 13.46 -0.40 5.14
C PRO A 67 13.77 -1.67 4.34
N LYS A 68 13.61 -1.60 3.03
CA LYS A 68 14.00 -2.71 2.15
C LYS A 68 15.49 -2.93 2.33
N LEU A 69 15.87 -4.15 2.66
CA LEU A 69 17.27 -4.55 2.67
C LEU A 69 17.92 -4.23 1.31
N PRO A 70 19.18 -3.80 1.28
CA PRO A 70 19.89 -3.59 0.04
C PRO A 70 19.86 -4.84 -0.85
N PRO A 71 19.83 -4.68 -2.19
CA PRO A 71 19.71 -5.82 -3.12
C PRO A 71 20.76 -6.92 -2.91
N HIS A 72 22.00 -6.55 -2.59
CA HIS A 72 23.06 -7.52 -2.30
C HIS A 72 22.79 -8.35 -1.04
N GLN A 73 22.21 -7.75 0.01
CA GLN A 73 21.88 -8.49 1.25
C GLN A 73 20.73 -9.48 1.02
N LEU A 74 19.70 -9.07 0.26
CA LEU A 74 18.60 -9.98 -0.10
C LEU A 74 19.10 -11.16 -0.92
N ALA A 75 19.95 -10.91 -1.92
CA ALA A 75 20.50 -11.98 -2.75
C ALA A 75 21.42 -12.94 -1.96
N LEU A 76 22.26 -12.42 -1.08
CA LEU A 76 23.11 -13.25 -0.22
C LEU A 76 22.29 -14.09 0.76
N GLN A 77 21.23 -13.55 1.38
CA GLN A 77 20.33 -14.32 2.24
C GLN A 77 19.66 -15.45 1.48
N GLU A 78 19.23 -15.22 0.24
CA GLU A 78 18.61 -16.25 -0.59
C GLU A 78 19.63 -17.33 -0.99
N ILE A 79 20.85 -16.96 -1.33
CA ILE A 79 21.93 -17.94 -1.62
C ILE A 79 22.30 -18.74 -0.36
N GLU A 80 22.34 -18.13 0.82
CA GLU A 80 22.58 -18.85 2.07
C GLU A 80 21.45 -19.84 2.38
N ARG A 81 20.21 -19.48 2.09
CA ARG A 81 19.06 -20.40 2.21
C ARG A 81 19.25 -21.61 1.28
N ILE A 82 19.54 -21.39 0.01
CA ILE A 82 19.77 -22.44 -0.98
C ILE A 82 20.92 -23.36 -0.53
N LYS A 83 21.99 -22.76 0.02
CA LYS A 83 23.13 -23.51 0.57
C LYS A 83 22.73 -24.38 1.76
N ALA A 84 21.90 -23.85 2.67
CA ALA A 84 21.46 -24.57 3.88
C ALA A 84 20.53 -25.74 3.54
N GLU A 85 19.67 -25.61 2.55
CA GLU A 85 18.73 -26.64 2.12
C GLU A 85 19.39 -27.84 1.44
N LYS A 86 20.61 -27.64 0.89
CA LYS A 86 21.43 -28.68 0.22
C LYS A 86 20.64 -29.47 -0.83
N VAL A 87 19.83 -28.78 -1.62
CA VAL A 87 18.89 -29.37 -2.59
C VAL A 87 19.60 -30.28 -3.59
N TRP A 88 20.82 -29.90 -4.02
CA TRP A 88 21.63 -30.70 -4.93
C TRP A 88 22.04 -32.06 -4.37
N GLN A 89 22.21 -32.19 -3.03
CA GLN A 89 22.56 -33.49 -2.41
C GLN A 89 21.40 -34.46 -2.42
N LYS A 90 20.17 -33.94 -2.58
CA LYS A 90 18.95 -34.76 -2.70
C LYS A 90 18.68 -35.24 -4.15
N GLY A 91 19.60 -35.00 -5.08
CA GLY A 91 19.44 -35.31 -6.50
C GLY A 91 18.56 -34.33 -7.27
N MET A 92 18.16 -33.21 -6.67
CA MET A 92 17.31 -32.17 -7.29
C MET A 92 18.18 -31.06 -7.88
N GLN A 93 19.05 -31.40 -8.81
CA GLN A 93 20.01 -30.48 -9.44
C GLN A 93 19.30 -29.36 -10.20
N LYS A 94 18.20 -29.69 -10.91
CA LYS A 94 17.45 -28.72 -11.69
C LYS A 94 16.84 -27.62 -10.81
N GLU A 95 16.26 -28.02 -9.70
CA GLU A 95 15.67 -27.11 -8.72
C GLU A 95 16.73 -26.20 -8.13
N TYR A 96 17.87 -26.75 -7.73
CA TYR A 96 19.01 -25.99 -7.22
C TYR A 96 19.46 -24.89 -8.19
N TYR A 97 19.74 -25.25 -9.45
CA TYR A 97 20.19 -24.27 -10.44
C TYR A 97 19.09 -23.29 -10.85
N THR A 98 17.83 -23.68 -10.74
CA THR A 98 16.72 -22.76 -10.96
C THR A 98 16.69 -21.70 -9.88
N GLU A 99 16.70 -22.09 -8.59
CA GLU A 99 16.69 -21.13 -7.47
C GLU A 99 17.92 -20.25 -7.46
N LEU A 100 19.11 -20.81 -7.70
CA LEU A 100 20.37 -20.04 -7.75
C LEU A 100 20.37 -19.00 -8.87
N THR A 101 19.93 -19.37 -10.07
CA THR A 101 19.87 -18.43 -11.20
C THR A 101 18.76 -17.40 -11.01
N ASP A 102 17.65 -17.73 -10.37
CA ASP A 102 16.56 -16.78 -10.09
C ASP A 102 16.98 -15.75 -9.03
N ALA A 103 17.72 -16.17 -8.01
CA ALA A 103 18.30 -15.25 -7.02
C ALA A 103 19.28 -14.25 -7.67
N LEU A 104 20.17 -14.74 -8.55
CA LEU A 104 21.10 -13.89 -9.31
C LEU A 104 20.39 -12.94 -10.27
N ARG A 105 19.37 -13.40 -11.00
CA ARG A 105 18.56 -12.56 -11.91
C ARG A 105 17.80 -11.48 -11.14
N GLY A 106 17.29 -11.81 -9.96
CA GLY A 106 16.68 -10.84 -9.05
C GLY A 106 17.66 -9.75 -8.63
N TYR A 107 18.86 -10.14 -8.20
CA TYR A 107 19.93 -9.23 -7.85
C TYR A 107 20.33 -8.32 -9.02
N ILE A 108 20.55 -8.89 -10.20
CA ILE A 108 20.93 -8.14 -11.41
C ILE A 108 19.87 -7.11 -11.76
N LYS A 109 18.59 -7.48 -11.70
CA LYS A 109 17.48 -6.55 -11.93
C LYS A 109 17.51 -5.37 -10.96
N ASP A 110 17.63 -5.65 -9.66
CA ASP A 110 17.57 -4.61 -8.63
C ASP A 110 18.83 -3.75 -8.60
N ARG A 111 19.98 -4.32 -8.98
CA ARG A 111 21.28 -3.63 -8.98
C ARG A 111 21.54 -2.81 -10.24
N PHE A 112 21.26 -3.37 -11.42
CA PHE A 112 21.59 -2.79 -12.71
C PHE A 112 20.38 -2.16 -13.43
N GLY A 113 19.16 -2.36 -12.92
CA GLY A 113 17.97 -1.68 -13.39
C GLY A 113 17.35 -2.23 -14.68
N PHE A 114 17.83 -3.35 -15.21
CA PHE A 114 17.21 -4.02 -16.36
C PHE A 114 16.54 -5.34 -15.96
N ASN A 115 15.46 -5.73 -16.66
CA ASN A 115 14.63 -6.88 -16.25
C ASN A 115 15.28 -8.22 -16.62
N ALA A 116 16.30 -8.63 -15.87
CA ALA A 116 17.03 -9.89 -16.05
C ALA A 116 16.15 -11.14 -15.87
N LEU A 117 14.99 -11.04 -15.23
CA LEU A 117 14.07 -12.16 -15.03
C LEU A 117 13.42 -12.64 -16.34
N GLU A 118 13.25 -11.75 -17.31
CA GLU A 118 12.63 -12.04 -18.62
C GLU A 118 13.65 -12.28 -19.74
N MET A 119 14.95 -12.19 -19.42
CA MET A 119 16.03 -12.29 -20.38
C MET A 119 16.66 -13.68 -20.38
N THR A 120 17.21 -14.07 -21.51
CA THR A 120 18.06 -15.26 -21.62
C THR A 120 19.42 -15.05 -20.94
N SER A 121 20.10 -16.14 -20.57
CA SER A 121 21.43 -16.08 -19.96
C SER A 121 22.44 -15.30 -20.83
N SER A 122 22.42 -15.50 -22.14
CA SER A 122 23.30 -14.80 -23.09
C SER A 122 23.02 -13.31 -23.21
N GLU A 123 21.73 -12.90 -23.18
CA GLU A 123 21.34 -11.48 -23.19
C GLU A 123 21.74 -10.76 -21.90
N ILE A 124 21.63 -11.43 -20.76
CA ILE A 124 22.07 -10.89 -19.46
C ILE A 124 23.56 -10.64 -19.50
N ILE A 125 24.35 -11.62 -19.92
CA ILE A 125 25.82 -11.50 -20.03
C ILE A 125 26.20 -10.38 -21.01
N ALA A 126 25.55 -10.29 -22.18
CA ALA A 126 25.82 -9.22 -23.15
C ALA A 126 25.57 -7.83 -22.53
N LYS A 127 24.46 -7.63 -21.82
CA LYS A 127 24.19 -6.36 -21.16
C LYS A 127 25.13 -6.04 -20.00
N LEU A 128 25.53 -7.03 -19.22
CA LEU A 128 26.50 -6.82 -18.15
C LEU A 128 27.89 -6.41 -18.67
N LEU A 129 28.30 -6.96 -19.81
CA LEU A 129 29.58 -6.58 -20.48
C LEU A 129 29.60 -5.12 -20.95
N GLU A 130 28.45 -4.50 -21.20
CA GLU A 130 28.35 -3.08 -21.55
C GLU A 130 28.55 -2.17 -20.32
N VAL A 131 28.27 -2.66 -19.13
CA VAL A 131 28.16 -1.83 -17.91
C VAL A 131 29.27 -2.12 -16.90
N ASN A 132 29.91 -3.29 -16.92
CA ASN A 132 30.76 -3.76 -15.85
C ASN A 132 32.09 -4.41 -16.35
N ASP A 133 33.00 -4.62 -15.39
CA ASP A 133 34.34 -5.20 -15.65
C ASP A 133 34.25 -6.67 -16.09
N LYS A 134 35.18 -7.09 -16.95
CA LYS A 134 35.09 -8.37 -17.67
C LYS A 134 35.34 -9.62 -16.81
N ASP A 135 36.10 -9.48 -15.70
CA ASP A 135 36.54 -10.64 -14.92
C ASP A 135 35.39 -11.25 -14.08
N ALA A 136 34.62 -10.44 -13.35
CA ALA A 136 33.45 -10.90 -12.60
C ALA A 136 32.37 -11.55 -13.48
N ILE A 137 32.31 -11.16 -14.75
CA ILE A 137 31.30 -11.67 -15.69
C ILE A 137 31.69 -13.03 -16.27
N ALA A 138 32.99 -13.39 -16.32
CA ALA A 138 33.41 -14.68 -16.82
C ALA A 138 32.91 -15.85 -15.98
N ASP A 139 33.00 -15.73 -14.66
CA ASP A 139 32.53 -16.75 -13.69
C ASP A 139 31.01 -16.84 -13.69
N LEU A 140 30.31 -15.70 -13.76
CA LEU A 140 28.87 -15.67 -13.91
C LEU A 140 28.38 -16.35 -15.20
N ARG A 141 29.11 -16.15 -16.31
CA ARG A 141 28.83 -16.81 -17.59
C ARG A 141 28.90 -18.33 -17.43
N SER A 142 30.01 -18.85 -16.86
CA SER A 142 30.21 -20.27 -16.63
C SER A 142 29.07 -20.88 -15.77
N LEU A 143 28.65 -20.15 -14.76
CA LEU A 143 27.53 -20.55 -13.90
C LEU A 143 26.22 -20.64 -14.71
N PHE A 144 25.89 -19.63 -15.51
CA PHE A 144 24.67 -19.65 -16.33
C PHE A 144 24.69 -20.74 -17.39
N GLU A 145 25.86 -20.98 -18.05
CA GLU A 145 26.01 -22.06 -19.01
C GLU A 145 25.80 -23.43 -18.35
N THR A 146 26.39 -23.67 -17.16
CA THR A 146 26.14 -24.89 -16.38
C THR A 146 24.67 -25.04 -16.00
N ALA A 147 24.05 -23.95 -15.55
CA ALA A 147 22.63 -23.96 -15.19
C ALA A 147 21.73 -24.31 -16.39
N ASP A 148 22.01 -23.75 -17.55
CA ASP A 148 21.26 -24.03 -18.77
C ASP A 148 21.45 -25.50 -19.22
N LEU A 149 22.66 -26.06 -19.10
CA LEU A 149 22.92 -27.48 -19.37
C LEU A 149 22.14 -28.39 -18.41
N VAL A 150 22.07 -28.05 -17.12
CA VAL A 150 21.30 -28.82 -16.14
C VAL A 150 19.79 -28.73 -16.40
N LYS A 151 19.29 -27.53 -16.71
CA LYS A 151 17.86 -27.32 -16.92
C LYS A 151 17.35 -27.97 -18.20
N PHE A 152 18.13 -27.95 -19.29
CA PHE A 152 17.67 -28.31 -20.63
C PHE A 152 18.34 -29.57 -21.19
N ALA A 153 19.60 -29.85 -20.85
CA ALA A 153 20.37 -30.98 -21.39
C ALA A 153 20.51 -32.14 -20.40
N LYS A 154 19.85 -32.10 -19.24
CA LYS A 154 19.94 -33.13 -18.19
C LYS A 154 21.40 -33.40 -17.73
N HIS A 155 22.25 -32.38 -17.82
CA HIS A 155 23.60 -32.45 -17.27
C HIS A 155 23.55 -32.65 -15.76
N ASN A 156 24.44 -33.47 -15.21
CA ASN A 156 24.53 -33.72 -13.79
C ASN A 156 25.91 -33.30 -13.28
N PRO A 157 26.06 -32.06 -12.82
CA PRO A 157 27.34 -31.53 -12.35
C PRO A 157 27.87 -32.30 -11.14
N LEU A 158 29.18 -32.36 -11.01
CA LEU A 158 29.81 -32.94 -9.83
C LEU A 158 29.61 -32.04 -8.62
N MET A 159 29.76 -32.60 -7.42
CA MET A 159 29.55 -31.88 -6.16
C MET A 159 30.45 -30.66 -6.02
N ASN A 160 31.71 -30.78 -6.45
CA ASN A 160 32.69 -29.69 -6.47
C ASN A 160 32.29 -28.57 -7.45
N GLU A 161 31.64 -28.88 -8.56
CA GLU A 161 31.14 -27.89 -9.52
C GLU A 161 29.96 -27.11 -8.95
N ASN A 162 29.07 -27.75 -8.18
CA ASN A 162 27.97 -27.08 -7.50
C ASN A 162 28.49 -26.10 -6.45
N ASP A 163 29.50 -26.51 -5.67
CA ASP A 163 30.11 -25.64 -4.66
C ASP A 163 30.88 -24.48 -5.32
N ALA A 164 31.60 -24.73 -6.44
CA ALA A 164 32.27 -23.68 -7.19
C ALA A 164 31.28 -22.65 -7.76
N ASN A 165 30.18 -23.11 -8.36
CA ASN A 165 29.15 -22.22 -8.89
C ASN A 165 28.46 -21.40 -7.79
N LEU A 166 28.30 -21.94 -6.59
CA LEU A 166 27.79 -21.19 -5.44
C LEU A 166 28.74 -20.09 -5.01
N ILE A 167 30.06 -20.39 -4.97
CA ILE A 167 31.09 -19.41 -4.65
C ILE A 167 31.12 -18.29 -5.72
N ASN A 168 31.14 -18.67 -6.99
CA ASN A 168 31.10 -17.70 -8.10
C ASN A 168 29.88 -16.76 -8.03
N ALA A 169 28.71 -17.28 -7.60
CA ALA A 169 27.53 -16.46 -7.39
C ALA A 169 27.73 -15.42 -6.25
N ILE A 170 28.33 -15.85 -5.15
CA ILE A 170 28.61 -14.97 -3.99
C ILE A 170 29.67 -13.93 -4.37
N ASP A 171 30.72 -14.32 -5.06
CA ASP A 171 31.81 -13.44 -5.48
C ASP A 171 31.30 -12.38 -6.46
N PHE A 172 30.49 -12.77 -7.45
CA PHE A 172 29.84 -11.82 -8.34
C PHE A 172 29.03 -10.75 -7.60
N ILE A 173 28.23 -11.14 -6.59
CA ILE A 173 27.45 -10.19 -5.78
C ILE A 173 28.37 -9.27 -4.99
N ASN A 174 29.44 -9.81 -4.39
CA ASN A 174 30.38 -9.05 -3.58
C ASN A 174 31.21 -8.05 -4.39
N GLU A 175 31.60 -8.40 -5.61
CA GLU A 175 32.36 -7.53 -6.50
C GLU A 175 31.51 -6.43 -7.13
N THR A 176 30.23 -6.72 -7.38
CA THR A 176 29.33 -5.79 -8.04
C THR A 176 28.43 -4.99 -7.08
N LYS A 177 28.48 -5.25 -5.76
CA LYS A 177 27.71 -4.47 -4.78
C LYS A 177 28.12 -3.00 -4.81
N VAL A 178 27.15 -2.09 -4.62
CA VAL A 178 27.46 -0.69 -4.34
C VAL A 178 28.06 -0.63 -2.94
N GLN A 179 29.20 -0.01 -2.78
CA GLN A 179 29.69 0.38 -1.47
C GLN A 179 28.76 1.49 -0.96
N GLU A 180 27.66 1.11 -0.29
CA GLU A 180 26.94 2.04 0.55
C GLU A 180 27.81 2.27 1.79
N ASP A 181 28.02 3.54 2.13
CA ASP A 181 28.64 3.88 3.43
C ASP A 181 27.88 3.13 4.53
N ASP A 182 28.56 2.21 5.22
CA ASP A 182 28.03 1.42 6.34
C ASP A 182 27.44 2.28 7.48
N ASN A 183 27.58 3.59 7.39
CA ASN A 183 27.05 4.57 8.33
C ASN A 183 25.67 5.14 7.95
N ALA A 184 25.14 4.84 6.76
CA ALA A 184 23.79 5.20 6.41
C ALA A 184 22.81 4.19 7.02
N LYS A 185 22.44 4.36 8.28
CA LYS A 185 21.29 3.67 8.87
C LYS A 185 20.12 3.87 7.91
N PRO A 186 19.48 2.78 7.43
CA PRO A 186 18.33 2.91 6.55
C PRO A 186 17.27 3.73 7.26
N GLN A 187 17.09 4.97 6.81
CA GLN A 187 16.03 5.81 7.32
C GLN A 187 14.70 5.19 6.85
N PRO A 188 13.74 4.98 7.73
CA PRO A 188 12.44 4.49 7.34
C PRO A 188 11.82 5.50 6.37
N THR A 189 11.77 5.15 5.09
CA THR A 189 11.11 5.97 4.08
C THR A 189 9.61 5.86 4.34
N GLU A 190 9.01 6.91 4.87
CA GLU A 190 7.56 7.02 4.98
C GLU A 190 6.97 7.12 3.57
N ILE A 191 6.56 6.00 3.01
CA ILE A 191 5.82 6.00 1.75
C ILE A 191 4.36 6.26 2.09
N THR A 192 3.85 7.42 1.72
CA THR A 192 2.43 7.72 1.76
C THR A 192 1.72 6.94 0.67
N VAL A 193 1.14 5.79 1.02
CA VAL A 193 0.31 5.04 0.10
C VAL A 193 -1.03 5.75 -0.03
N ILE A 194 -1.26 6.33 -1.20
CA ILE A 194 -2.52 6.96 -1.56
C ILE A 194 -3.47 5.86 -2.03
N GLU A 195 -4.24 5.30 -1.11
CA GLU A 195 -5.24 4.31 -1.44
C GLU A 195 -6.52 5.00 -1.94
N LYS A 196 -6.86 4.84 -3.23
CA LYS A 196 -8.12 5.32 -3.79
C LYS A 196 -9.26 4.49 -3.21
N ARG A 197 -10.18 5.12 -2.49
CA ARG A 197 -11.37 4.44 -1.95
C ARG A 197 -12.16 3.75 -3.06
N SER A 198 -12.44 2.46 -2.88
CA SER A 198 -13.28 1.71 -3.80
C SER A 198 -14.72 2.29 -3.81
N LEU A 199 -15.39 2.21 -4.95
CA LEU A 199 -16.77 2.67 -5.12
C LEU A 199 -17.73 2.06 -4.08
N ARG A 200 -17.48 0.83 -3.65
CA ARG A 200 -18.26 0.12 -2.62
C ARG A 200 -18.18 0.80 -1.25
N MET A 201 -17.00 1.30 -0.87
CA MET A 201 -16.81 2.00 0.40
C MET A 201 -17.50 3.37 0.40
N LYS A 202 -17.60 4.03 -0.76
CA LYS A 202 -18.35 5.30 -0.94
C LYS A 202 -19.84 5.10 -0.77
N ILE A 203 -20.39 4.01 -1.31
CA ILE A 203 -21.81 3.66 -1.20
C ILE A 203 -22.16 3.29 0.25
N LEU A 204 -21.32 2.50 0.93
CA LEU A 204 -21.53 2.11 2.32
C LEU A 204 -21.52 3.32 3.29
N LEU A 205 -20.63 4.29 3.05
CA LEU A 205 -20.60 5.54 3.81
C LEU A 205 -21.79 6.44 3.50
N GLY A 206 -22.29 6.43 2.26
CA GLY A 206 -23.49 7.18 1.86
C GLY A 206 -24.78 6.59 2.46
N VAL A 207 -24.88 5.25 2.57
CA VAL A 207 -26.05 4.55 3.14
C VAL A 207 -26.03 4.57 4.68
N GLY A 208 -24.86 4.66 5.31
CA GLY A 208 -24.74 4.74 6.77
C GLY A 208 -25.09 6.11 7.37
N ILE A 209 -25.46 7.10 6.54
CA ILE A 209 -25.88 8.46 6.94
C ILE A 209 -27.41 8.63 6.88
N VAL A 210 -28.14 7.58 6.51
CA VAL A 210 -29.62 7.54 6.58
C VAL A 210 -30.03 6.74 7.88
#